data_6eb6ca221250810edd6c9ee8109cd654
#
_entry.id   6eb6ca221250810edd6c9ee8109cd654
#
_cell.length_a   1.000
_cell.length_b   1.000
_cell.length_c   1.000
_cell.angle_alpha   90.00
_cell.angle_beta   90.00
_cell.angle_gamma   90.00
#
_symmetry.space_group_name_H-M   'P 1'
#
loop_
_entity.id
_entity.type
_entity.pdbx_description
1 polymer ?
#
loop_
_entity_poly.entity_id
_entity_poly.type
_entity_poly.pdbx_seq_one_letter_code
_entity_poly.pdbx_strand_id
1 'polypeptide(L)'
;MQTNASASLSVSTGFLFESTLRILNTAVVVASVLLGIGLNNGAAAELSFLHTQGKDIVNANGEKVLLRGVGLGNWLLPEGYMWKFGNGADRPRRIEKLVSDLIGPENSKHFWSEFRKNYVAEADIRRIAELGYNSVRPALNARLFLTETEPPRPVEEGYQLLDNLVSWCKANGIYVIIDMHGAPGGQTGQNIDDCENDQPELFQQTKYQDRLVDLWTTLARRYRDEPVVAGYDLLNEPLPAKTGAAAKYKKKLEPLYQRVTKAIREVDTKHMIVLEGFDWANDWSEFTKPFDKNLVYQFHYYCWDNPVTLKTIKTYLDYRNRFNAPVWVGETGERDKTIYWGTTDYFEANNIGWSFWPWKKMDTDNTPYSINRPREWGAIVAYSRGEKKPDTQVAQKAFDELLANIRLENCTFHADVVNAMMRRAPARIEAENFGHQGPGISYSVKNRTKLSRNYRVEEPVPINAQETRRPRSEQYTTLSATEWTAYNVASDVEKERPLKVRARAVGGEAVAQVQVGERTMEVKLPQTGWTEIDLGPVQFRRGENKIKWSIQQGSAELDWLDVGAAGDSQQSARPEGGGGSGPS
;
A
#
# COMPACT_ATOMS: atom_id res chain seq x y z
N MET A 1 -20.17 -3.56 84.19
CA MET A 1 -20.23 -4.99 84.57
C MET A 1 -19.85 -5.85 83.37
N GLN A 2 -18.71 -6.46 83.57
CA GLN A 2 -18.27 -7.77 83.06
C GLN A 2 -18.45 -8.04 81.54
N THR A 3 -17.33 -8.05 80.81
CA THR A 3 -16.32 -9.09 80.51
C THR A 3 -16.85 -10.14 79.53
N ASN A 4 -16.27 -10.37 78.42
CA ASN A 4 -15.12 -11.24 78.20
C ASN A 4 -14.63 -11.21 76.76
N ALA A 5 -13.33 -11.33 76.64
CA ALA A 5 -12.57 -11.51 75.40
C ALA A 5 -12.62 -12.98 74.95
N SER A 6 -12.53 -13.18 73.67
CA SER A 6 -11.87 -14.38 73.12
C SER A 6 -11.29 -14.08 71.75
N ALA A 7 -9.99 -14.21 71.69
CA ALA A 7 -9.19 -14.17 70.46
C ALA A 7 -9.31 -15.49 69.73
N SER A 8 -9.44 -15.46 68.42
CA SER A 8 -9.12 -16.60 67.55
C SER A 8 -8.24 -16.16 66.38
N LEU A 9 -7.06 -16.74 66.35
CA LEU A 9 -6.14 -16.70 65.21
C LEU A 9 -6.82 -17.35 64.00
N SER A 10 -6.80 -16.65 62.89
CA SER A 10 -6.94 -17.28 61.59
C SER A 10 -5.71 -16.95 60.73
N VAL A 11 -4.99 -18.02 60.43
CA VAL A 11 -3.75 -18.08 59.64
C VAL A 11 -4.05 -17.74 58.20
N SER A 12 -3.17 -16.94 57.62
CA SER A 12 -3.13 -16.54 56.22
C SER A 12 -2.87 -17.73 55.32
N THR A 13 -3.79 -18.06 54.45
CA THR A 13 -3.62 -18.99 53.30
C THR A 13 -4.03 -18.35 51.97
N GLY A 14 -3.94 -17.03 51.87
CA GLY A 14 -4.36 -16.26 50.69
C GLY A 14 -3.26 -15.91 49.67
N PHE A 15 -1.99 -16.13 49.97
CA PHE A 15 -0.90 -15.58 49.16
C PHE A 15 -0.21 -16.53 48.19
N LEU A 16 -0.58 -17.81 48.17
CA LEU A 16 0.01 -18.82 47.26
C LEU A 16 -0.87 -19.20 46.07
N PHE A 17 -2.11 -18.75 45.99
CA PHE A 17 -3.03 -19.08 44.88
C PHE A 17 -3.03 -18.05 43.73
N GLU A 18 -2.66 -16.79 43.98
CA GLU A 18 -2.63 -15.76 42.91
C GLU A 18 -1.35 -15.79 42.06
N SER A 19 -0.24 -16.28 42.59
CA SER A 19 1.00 -16.38 41.82
C SER A 19 1.01 -17.53 40.81
N THR A 20 0.30 -18.62 41.13
CA THR A 20 0.18 -19.78 40.23
C THR A 20 -0.79 -19.56 39.06
N LEU A 21 -1.82 -18.75 39.26
CA LEU A 21 -2.76 -18.40 38.18
C LEU A 21 -2.19 -17.40 37.16
N ARG A 22 -1.28 -16.52 37.59
CA ARG A 22 -0.60 -15.60 36.67
C ARG A 22 0.46 -16.28 35.81
N ILE A 23 1.14 -17.30 36.33
CA ILE A 23 2.12 -18.09 35.55
C ILE A 23 1.43 -19.01 34.53
N LEU A 24 0.25 -19.55 34.85
CA LEU A 24 -0.52 -20.35 33.88
C LEU A 24 -1.12 -19.50 32.74
N ASN A 25 -1.59 -18.29 33.03
CA ASN A 25 -2.13 -17.40 31.99
C ASN A 25 -1.03 -16.85 31.05
N THR A 26 0.19 -16.66 31.54
CA THR A 26 1.30 -16.21 30.67
C THR A 26 1.83 -17.37 29.82
N ALA A 27 1.79 -18.59 30.31
CA ALA A 27 2.21 -19.77 29.53
C ALA A 27 1.19 -20.16 28.44
N VAL A 28 -0.13 -19.93 28.67
CA VAL A 28 -1.18 -20.19 27.67
C VAL A 28 -1.16 -19.15 26.55
N VAL A 29 -0.84 -17.89 26.84
CA VAL A 29 -0.73 -16.83 25.81
C VAL A 29 0.53 -16.99 24.95
N VAL A 30 1.64 -17.51 25.51
CA VAL A 30 2.86 -17.78 24.73
C VAL A 30 2.72 -19.08 23.91
N ALA A 31 1.96 -20.07 24.39
CA ALA A 31 1.70 -21.31 23.63
C ALA A 31 0.73 -21.10 22.45
N SER A 32 -0.16 -20.11 22.51
CA SER A 32 -1.11 -19.80 21.44
C SER A 32 -0.46 -19.05 20.26
N VAL A 33 0.69 -18.41 20.47
CA VAL A 33 1.45 -17.71 19.41
C VAL A 33 2.43 -18.64 18.67
N LEU A 34 2.79 -19.78 19.27
CA LEU A 34 3.76 -20.74 18.69
C LEU A 34 3.12 -21.92 17.93
N LEU A 35 1.81 -22.05 17.90
CA LEU A 35 1.10 -23.16 17.24
C LEU A 35 0.44 -22.76 15.90
N GLY A 36 0.68 -21.53 15.40
CA GLY A 36 0.14 -21.03 14.13
C GLY A 36 1.06 -21.13 12.91
N ILE A 37 2.26 -21.77 13.01
CA ILE A 37 3.14 -21.96 11.85
C ILE A 37 3.30 -23.46 11.59
N GLY A 38 2.20 -24.11 11.26
CA GLY A 38 2.21 -25.41 10.59
C GLY A 38 2.45 -25.17 9.10
N LEU A 39 3.53 -25.75 8.57
CA LEU A 39 3.74 -25.93 7.13
C LEU A 39 2.58 -26.78 6.58
N ASN A 40 1.54 -26.12 6.07
CA ASN A 40 0.55 -26.77 5.24
C ASN A 40 0.91 -26.48 3.77
N ASN A 41 1.54 -27.45 3.11
CA ASN A 41 1.32 -27.71 1.71
C ASN A 41 -0.12 -28.23 1.54
N GLY A 42 -1.08 -27.35 1.61
CA GLY A 42 -2.49 -27.67 1.56
C GLY A 42 -3.26 -26.41 1.21
N ALA A 43 -4.39 -26.53 0.58
CA ALA A 43 -5.29 -25.50 0.11
C ALA A 43 -5.22 -24.18 0.91
N ALA A 44 -5.22 -23.05 0.23
CA ALA A 44 -5.27 -21.73 0.86
C ALA A 44 -6.35 -21.74 1.97
N ALA A 45 -6.02 -21.18 3.15
CA ALA A 45 -6.99 -21.10 4.24
C ALA A 45 -8.27 -20.45 3.72
N GLU A 46 -9.42 -21.09 3.98
CA GLU A 46 -10.71 -20.58 3.51
C GLU A 46 -10.96 -19.21 4.12
N LEU A 47 -11.06 -18.18 3.26
CA LEU A 47 -11.32 -16.82 3.67
C LEU A 47 -12.74 -16.68 4.21
N SER A 48 -12.90 -15.93 5.30
CA SER A 48 -14.19 -15.60 5.89
C SER A 48 -14.62 -14.18 5.56
N PHE A 49 -15.91 -13.88 5.71
CA PHE A 49 -16.38 -12.50 5.60
C PHE A 49 -15.64 -11.60 6.58
N LEU A 50 -15.12 -10.48 6.06
CA LEU A 50 -14.57 -9.41 6.88
C LEU A 50 -15.68 -8.46 7.34
N HIS A 51 -15.54 -7.95 8.55
CA HIS A 51 -16.45 -6.94 9.08
C HIS A 51 -15.71 -5.97 10.00
N THR A 52 -16.35 -4.85 10.29
CA THR A 52 -15.78 -3.84 11.18
C THR A 52 -16.17 -4.12 12.62
N GLN A 53 -15.19 -4.07 13.53
CA GLN A 53 -15.40 -4.13 14.97
C GLN A 53 -14.69 -2.94 15.63
N GLY A 54 -15.44 -1.90 15.92
CA GLY A 54 -14.85 -0.64 16.36
C GLY A 54 -13.89 -0.09 15.30
N LYS A 55 -12.63 0.10 15.65
CA LYS A 55 -11.58 0.66 14.77
C LYS A 55 -10.81 -0.39 13.96
N ASP A 56 -11.22 -1.64 14.05
CA ASP A 56 -10.53 -2.78 13.45
C ASP A 56 -11.37 -3.40 12.35
N ILE A 57 -10.71 -3.94 11.33
CA ILE A 57 -11.27 -4.92 10.41
C ILE A 57 -10.96 -6.29 11.00
N VAL A 58 -11.97 -7.15 11.10
CA VAL A 58 -11.82 -8.49 11.69
C VAL A 58 -12.45 -9.56 10.80
N ASN A 59 -11.95 -10.80 10.94
CA ASN A 59 -12.52 -11.98 10.31
C ASN A 59 -13.69 -12.56 11.13
N ALA A 60 -14.28 -13.68 10.69
CA ALA A 60 -15.40 -14.31 11.38
C ALA A 60 -15.06 -14.79 12.80
N ASN A 61 -13.78 -15.00 13.12
CA ASN A 61 -13.32 -15.40 14.46
C ASN A 61 -13.06 -14.18 15.39
N GLY A 62 -13.27 -12.94 14.90
CA GLY A 62 -12.93 -11.72 15.62
C GLY A 62 -11.44 -11.39 15.63
N GLU A 63 -10.63 -12.06 14.81
CA GLU A 63 -9.21 -11.79 14.69
C GLU A 63 -8.98 -10.60 13.76
N LYS A 64 -8.07 -9.71 14.14
CA LYS A 64 -7.73 -8.53 13.34
C LYS A 64 -7.08 -8.92 12.02
N VAL A 65 -7.57 -8.32 10.95
CA VAL A 65 -7.01 -8.46 9.61
C VAL A 65 -6.48 -7.11 9.12
N LEU A 66 -5.18 -7.05 8.91
CA LEU A 66 -4.55 -5.90 8.27
C LEU A 66 -4.46 -6.17 6.78
N LEU A 67 -5.23 -5.41 5.98
CA LEU A 67 -5.22 -5.55 4.53
C LEU A 67 -3.97 -4.90 3.94
N ARG A 68 -3.07 -5.72 3.40
CA ARG A 68 -1.87 -5.33 2.65
C ARG A 68 -2.09 -5.67 1.20
N GLY A 69 -2.42 -4.67 0.40
CA GLY A 69 -2.90 -4.90 -0.95
C GLY A 69 -2.08 -4.26 -2.05
N VAL A 70 -2.56 -4.52 -3.25
CA VAL A 70 -2.08 -3.86 -4.47
C VAL A 70 -3.25 -3.53 -5.39
N GLY A 71 -3.24 -2.32 -5.96
CA GLY A 71 -4.24 -1.87 -6.94
C GLY A 71 -4.00 -2.48 -8.31
N LEU A 72 -5.06 -3.03 -8.90
CA LEU A 72 -5.03 -3.55 -10.28
C LEU A 72 -5.38 -2.44 -11.28
N GLY A 73 -4.63 -1.32 -11.20
CA GLY A 73 -4.78 -0.17 -12.09
C GLY A 73 -4.43 -0.47 -13.53
N ASN A 74 -4.93 0.36 -14.43
CA ASN A 74 -4.72 0.24 -15.89
C ASN A 74 -5.33 -1.02 -16.55
N TRP A 75 -5.95 -1.90 -15.80
CA TRP A 75 -6.56 -3.13 -16.31
C TRP A 75 -7.95 -2.88 -16.88
N LEU A 76 -8.92 -2.59 -16.03
CA LEU A 76 -10.32 -2.33 -16.45
C LEU A 76 -10.60 -0.83 -16.59
N LEU A 77 -9.67 0.01 -16.15
CA LEU A 77 -9.70 1.45 -16.35
C LEU A 77 -8.29 1.92 -16.75
N PRO A 78 -7.98 1.95 -18.05
CA PRO A 78 -6.70 2.47 -18.54
C PRO A 78 -6.54 3.98 -18.28
N GLU A 79 -5.37 4.37 -17.78
CA GLU A 79 -5.01 5.77 -17.56
C GLU A 79 -3.83 6.18 -18.43
N GLY A 80 -3.96 7.29 -19.14
CA GLY A 80 -2.98 7.70 -20.17
C GLY A 80 -1.55 7.84 -19.66
N TYR A 81 -1.34 8.28 -18.42
CA TYR A 81 0.00 8.43 -17.87
C TYR A 81 0.73 7.08 -17.73
N MET A 82 -0.01 5.99 -17.49
CA MET A 82 0.58 4.64 -17.43
C MET A 82 1.03 4.13 -18.80
N TRP A 83 0.52 4.73 -19.87
CA TRP A 83 0.89 4.49 -21.26
C TRP A 83 1.89 5.50 -21.79
N LYS A 84 2.32 6.48 -20.98
CA LYS A 84 3.16 7.63 -21.33
C LYS A 84 2.47 8.59 -22.32
N PHE A 85 1.15 8.56 -22.43
CA PHE A 85 0.38 9.41 -23.33
C PHE A 85 0.27 10.86 -22.82
N GLY A 86 -0.05 11.76 -23.74
CA GLY A 86 -0.42 13.14 -23.42
C GLY A 86 -1.91 13.29 -23.08
N ASN A 87 -2.32 14.53 -22.80
CA ASN A 87 -3.68 14.85 -22.37
C ASN A 87 -4.78 14.49 -23.38
N GLY A 88 -4.43 14.30 -24.67
CA GLY A 88 -5.38 13.86 -25.70
C GLY A 88 -5.85 12.40 -25.56
N ALA A 89 -5.15 11.60 -24.75
CA ALA A 89 -5.45 10.19 -24.49
C ALA A 89 -5.23 9.87 -23.01
N ASP A 90 -5.85 10.64 -22.13
CA ASP A 90 -5.65 10.61 -20.69
C ASP A 90 -6.52 9.59 -19.95
N ARG A 91 -7.64 9.15 -20.55
CA ARG A 91 -8.66 8.28 -19.93
C ARG A 91 -9.17 7.20 -20.90
N PRO A 92 -9.89 6.16 -20.41
CA PRO A 92 -10.26 4.98 -21.20
C PRO A 92 -10.86 5.32 -22.56
N ARG A 93 -11.93 6.08 -22.65
CA ARG A 93 -12.61 6.39 -23.93
C ARG A 93 -11.71 7.12 -24.93
N ARG A 94 -10.81 7.98 -24.46
CA ARG A 94 -9.85 8.69 -25.31
C ARG A 94 -8.72 7.79 -25.77
N ILE A 95 -8.26 6.87 -24.91
CA ILE A 95 -7.28 5.84 -25.27
C ILE A 95 -7.89 4.85 -26.27
N GLU A 96 -9.12 4.39 -26.02
CA GLU A 96 -9.87 3.51 -26.93
C GLU A 96 -10.02 4.15 -28.33
N LYS A 97 -10.37 5.43 -28.36
CA LYS A 97 -10.45 6.18 -29.62
C LYS A 97 -9.09 6.27 -30.31
N LEU A 98 -8.03 6.60 -29.59
CA LEU A 98 -6.66 6.67 -30.15
C LEU A 98 -6.25 5.32 -30.75
N VAL A 99 -6.48 4.21 -30.07
CA VAL A 99 -6.19 2.88 -30.58
C VAL A 99 -6.99 2.59 -31.86
N SER A 100 -8.31 2.88 -31.84
CA SER A 100 -9.17 2.71 -33.01
C SER A 100 -8.76 3.59 -34.20
N ASP A 101 -8.35 4.83 -33.95
CA ASP A 101 -7.85 5.73 -34.99
C ASP A 101 -6.55 5.20 -35.61
N LEU A 102 -5.69 4.53 -34.85
CA LEU A 102 -4.39 4.04 -35.29
C LEU A 102 -4.46 2.72 -36.07
N ILE A 103 -5.23 1.74 -35.59
CA ILE A 103 -5.25 0.37 -36.15
C ILE A 103 -6.61 -0.03 -36.73
N GLY A 104 -7.58 0.87 -36.71
CA GLY A 104 -8.94 0.61 -37.18
C GLY A 104 -9.83 -0.10 -36.15
N PRO A 105 -11.17 -0.01 -36.30
CA PRO A 105 -12.11 -0.43 -35.26
C PRO A 105 -12.07 -1.94 -34.98
N GLU A 106 -11.91 -2.79 -35.98
CA GLU A 106 -11.90 -4.25 -35.79
C GLU A 106 -10.63 -4.71 -35.05
N ASN A 107 -9.46 -4.22 -35.44
CA ASN A 107 -8.21 -4.52 -34.75
C ASN A 107 -8.20 -3.94 -33.32
N SER A 108 -8.79 -2.75 -33.13
CA SER A 108 -8.96 -2.14 -31.82
C SER A 108 -9.83 -3.01 -30.89
N LYS A 109 -10.93 -3.54 -31.40
CA LYS A 109 -11.80 -4.44 -30.62
C LYS A 109 -11.05 -5.72 -30.20
N HIS A 110 -10.30 -6.33 -31.11
CA HIS A 110 -9.46 -7.49 -30.81
C HIS A 110 -8.39 -7.14 -29.77
N PHE A 111 -7.68 -6.02 -29.95
CA PHE A 111 -6.67 -5.53 -29.03
C PHE A 111 -7.21 -5.40 -27.60
N TRP A 112 -8.36 -4.75 -27.42
CA TRP A 112 -8.94 -4.55 -26.09
C TRP A 112 -9.39 -5.83 -25.41
N SER A 113 -9.92 -6.78 -26.18
CA SER A 113 -10.26 -8.11 -25.66
C SER A 113 -9.01 -8.84 -25.14
N GLU A 114 -7.93 -8.87 -25.95
CA GLU A 114 -6.67 -9.51 -25.54
C GLU A 114 -5.95 -8.73 -24.42
N PHE A 115 -6.02 -7.39 -24.44
CA PHE A 115 -5.46 -6.57 -23.37
C PHE A 115 -6.09 -6.91 -22.02
N ARG A 116 -7.42 -6.86 -21.92
CA ARG A 116 -8.13 -7.17 -20.67
C ARG A 116 -7.90 -8.59 -20.18
N LYS A 117 -7.80 -9.54 -21.10
CA LYS A 117 -7.55 -10.94 -20.78
C LYS A 117 -6.14 -11.21 -20.26
N ASN A 118 -5.14 -10.45 -20.71
CA ASN A 118 -3.73 -10.72 -20.43
C ASN A 118 -3.08 -9.71 -19.46
N TYR A 119 -3.68 -8.54 -19.25
CA TYR A 119 -3.11 -7.54 -18.35
C TYR A 119 -3.13 -8.01 -16.89
N VAL A 120 -4.25 -8.57 -16.42
CA VAL A 120 -4.32 -9.31 -15.15
C VAL A 120 -4.82 -10.71 -15.47
N ALA A 121 -4.05 -11.71 -15.09
CA ALA A 121 -4.33 -13.12 -15.26
C ALA A 121 -4.13 -13.87 -13.93
N GLU A 122 -4.49 -15.15 -13.90
CA GLU A 122 -4.30 -15.99 -12.70
C GLU A 122 -2.86 -15.99 -12.19
N ALA A 123 -1.87 -15.93 -13.10
CA ALA A 123 -0.46 -15.85 -12.75
C ALA A 123 -0.11 -14.60 -11.93
N ASP A 124 -0.75 -13.45 -12.23
CA ASP A 124 -0.58 -12.22 -11.46
C ASP A 124 -1.07 -12.41 -10.02
N ILE A 125 -2.27 -12.98 -9.84
CA ILE A 125 -2.87 -13.18 -8.52
C ILE A 125 -2.06 -14.17 -7.68
N ARG A 126 -1.64 -15.28 -8.27
CA ARG A 126 -0.74 -16.22 -7.60
C ARG A 126 0.56 -15.54 -7.17
N ARG A 127 1.14 -14.71 -8.04
CA ARG A 127 2.37 -13.98 -7.73
C ARG A 127 2.18 -12.94 -6.63
N ILE A 128 1.05 -12.24 -6.61
CA ILE A 128 0.66 -11.32 -5.54
C ILE A 128 0.61 -12.05 -4.19
N ALA A 129 -0.02 -13.24 -4.14
CA ALA A 129 -0.05 -14.06 -2.94
C ALA A 129 1.34 -14.52 -2.49
N GLU A 130 2.16 -15.03 -3.41
CA GLU A 130 3.55 -15.46 -3.15
C GLU A 130 4.41 -14.32 -2.58
N LEU A 131 4.15 -13.09 -2.99
CA LEU A 131 4.86 -11.91 -2.50
C LEU A 131 4.37 -11.43 -1.13
N GLY A 132 3.33 -12.05 -0.56
CA GLY A 132 2.84 -11.77 0.78
C GLY A 132 1.74 -10.71 0.86
N TYR A 133 1.21 -10.25 -0.27
CA TYR A 133 -0.02 -9.45 -0.27
C TYR A 133 -1.21 -10.33 0.09
N ASN A 134 -2.22 -9.77 0.74
CA ASN A 134 -3.43 -10.48 1.12
C ASN A 134 -4.70 -9.83 0.54
N SER A 135 -4.56 -8.79 -0.28
CA SER A 135 -5.71 -8.16 -0.93
C SER A 135 -5.34 -7.54 -2.28
N VAL A 136 -6.35 -7.39 -3.14
CA VAL A 136 -6.28 -6.64 -4.39
C VAL A 136 -7.45 -5.67 -4.49
N ARG A 137 -7.22 -4.53 -5.18
CA ARG A 137 -8.23 -3.50 -5.46
C ARG A 137 -8.34 -3.31 -6.98
N PRO A 138 -9.26 -4.02 -7.67
CA PRO A 138 -9.50 -3.83 -9.08
C PRO A 138 -10.23 -2.51 -9.34
N ALA A 139 -9.66 -1.65 -10.20
CA ALA A 139 -10.22 -0.38 -10.62
C ALA A 139 -11.25 -0.60 -11.74
N LEU A 140 -12.55 -0.57 -11.43
CA LEU A 140 -13.62 -0.83 -12.38
C LEU A 140 -14.02 0.42 -13.17
N ASN A 141 -14.23 0.26 -14.48
CA ASN A 141 -14.94 1.23 -15.31
C ASN A 141 -16.38 0.78 -15.52
N ALA A 142 -17.35 1.58 -15.11
CA ALA A 142 -18.77 1.25 -15.22
C ALA A 142 -19.20 0.87 -16.65
N ARG A 143 -18.58 1.44 -17.70
CA ARG A 143 -18.88 1.12 -19.10
C ARG A 143 -18.57 -0.32 -19.49
N LEU A 144 -17.72 -1.02 -18.73
CA LEU A 144 -17.45 -2.46 -18.94
C LEU A 144 -18.55 -3.36 -18.36
N PHE A 145 -19.44 -2.82 -17.54
CA PHE A 145 -20.52 -3.57 -16.88
C PHE A 145 -21.91 -3.14 -17.34
N LEU A 146 -22.03 -1.90 -17.85
CA LEU A 146 -23.31 -1.30 -18.20
C LEU A 146 -23.15 -0.39 -19.43
N THR A 147 -24.00 -0.59 -20.46
CA THR A 147 -23.98 0.29 -21.63
C THR A 147 -24.42 1.72 -21.28
N GLU A 148 -23.98 2.70 -22.09
CA GLU A 148 -24.40 4.09 -21.96
C GLU A 148 -25.75 4.38 -22.67
N THR A 149 -26.41 3.36 -23.26
CA THR A 149 -27.72 3.47 -23.93
C THR A 149 -28.86 3.75 -22.95
N GLU A 150 -30.02 4.17 -23.49
CA GLU A 150 -31.27 4.31 -22.74
C GLU A 150 -32.33 3.34 -23.29
N PRO A 151 -32.79 2.36 -22.52
CA PRO A 151 -32.31 1.99 -21.19
C PRO A 151 -30.90 1.34 -21.22
N PRO A 152 -30.15 1.40 -20.10
CA PRO A 152 -28.85 0.75 -20.01
C PRO A 152 -29.02 -0.78 -20.03
N ARG A 153 -28.01 -1.49 -20.57
CA ARG A 153 -27.99 -2.96 -20.67
C ARG A 153 -26.72 -3.49 -20.02
N PRO A 154 -26.77 -4.65 -19.36
CA PRO A 154 -25.56 -5.32 -18.88
C PRO A 154 -24.56 -5.60 -20.01
N VAL A 155 -23.27 -5.48 -19.69
CA VAL A 155 -22.14 -5.87 -20.55
C VAL A 155 -21.45 -7.06 -19.89
N GLU A 156 -21.65 -8.24 -20.42
CA GLU A 156 -21.23 -9.51 -19.80
C GLU A 156 -19.71 -9.63 -19.63
N GLU A 157 -18.91 -9.01 -20.52
CA GLU A 157 -17.44 -9.06 -20.48
C GLU A 157 -16.89 -8.58 -19.12
N GLY A 158 -17.39 -7.45 -18.61
CA GLY A 158 -16.93 -6.92 -17.32
C GLY A 158 -17.21 -7.87 -16.16
N TYR A 159 -18.41 -8.44 -16.12
CA TYR A 159 -18.78 -9.41 -15.09
C TYR A 159 -17.92 -10.68 -15.17
N GLN A 160 -17.66 -11.21 -16.37
CA GLN A 160 -16.83 -12.38 -16.56
C GLN A 160 -15.38 -12.15 -16.10
N LEU A 161 -14.81 -10.99 -16.41
CA LEU A 161 -13.46 -10.61 -15.97
C LEU A 161 -13.38 -10.51 -14.44
N LEU A 162 -14.39 -9.95 -13.81
CA LEU A 162 -14.43 -9.82 -12.34
C LEU A 162 -14.68 -11.16 -11.66
N ASP A 163 -15.53 -12.05 -12.22
CA ASP A 163 -15.72 -13.41 -11.71
C ASP A 163 -14.44 -14.22 -11.76
N ASN A 164 -13.69 -14.13 -12.87
CA ASN A 164 -12.40 -14.78 -13.00
C ASN A 164 -11.43 -14.29 -11.93
N LEU A 165 -11.34 -12.97 -11.72
CA LEU A 165 -10.52 -12.38 -10.66
C LEU A 165 -10.90 -12.94 -9.28
N VAL A 166 -12.18 -12.91 -8.94
CA VAL A 166 -12.70 -13.41 -7.64
C VAL A 166 -12.36 -14.88 -7.47
N SER A 167 -12.52 -15.69 -8.52
CA SER A 167 -12.15 -17.11 -8.51
C SER A 167 -10.66 -17.33 -8.27
N TRP A 168 -9.78 -16.59 -8.97
CA TRP A 168 -8.33 -16.68 -8.78
C TRP A 168 -7.92 -16.22 -7.38
N CYS A 169 -8.53 -15.15 -6.87
CA CYS A 169 -8.29 -14.66 -5.53
C CYS A 169 -8.70 -15.67 -4.46
N LYS A 170 -9.84 -16.32 -4.63
CA LYS A 170 -10.31 -17.42 -3.78
C LYS A 170 -9.32 -18.57 -3.74
N ALA A 171 -8.83 -19.01 -4.88
CA ALA A 171 -7.85 -20.09 -4.99
C ALA A 171 -6.50 -19.77 -4.31
N ASN A 172 -6.17 -18.48 -4.18
CA ASN A 172 -4.89 -18.01 -3.63
C ASN A 172 -5.00 -17.33 -2.25
N GLY A 173 -6.17 -17.32 -1.61
CA GLY A 173 -6.35 -16.73 -0.28
C GLY A 173 -6.20 -15.20 -0.24
N ILE A 174 -6.62 -14.50 -1.30
CA ILE A 174 -6.51 -13.05 -1.48
C ILE A 174 -7.88 -12.41 -1.41
N TYR A 175 -8.07 -11.40 -0.58
CA TYR A 175 -9.29 -10.60 -0.55
C TYR A 175 -9.40 -9.64 -1.72
N VAL A 176 -10.63 -9.35 -2.16
CA VAL A 176 -10.93 -8.38 -3.23
C VAL A 176 -11.72 -7.21 -2.65
N ILE A 177 -11.22 -5.99 -2.81
CA ILE A 177 -11.97 -4.75 -2.57
C ILE A 177 -12.39 -4.19 -3.93
N ILE A 178 -13.66 -4.35 -4.27
CA ILE A 178 -14.20 -3.91 -5.57
C ILE A 178 -14.31 -2.39 -5.56
N ASP A 179 -13.58 -1.72 -6.46
CA ASP A 179 -13.49 -0.28 -6.54
C ASP A 179 -14.20 0.28 -7.78
N MET A 180 -15.16 1.17 -7.59
CA MET A 180 -15.78 1.92 -8.68
C MET A 180 -14.89 3.11 -9.07
N HIS A 181 -13.89 2.85 -9.86
CA HIS A 181 -12.88 3.82 -10.27
C HIS A 181 -13.39 4.79 -11.36
N GLY A 182 -14.23 4.31 -12.26
CA GLY A 182 -14.89 5.11 -13.30
C GLY A 182 -16.39 4.96 -13.23
N ALA A 183 -17.07 5.84 -12.47
CA ALA A 183 -18.50 5.81 -12.28
C ALA A 183 -19.28 6.28 -13.52
N PRO A 184 -20.57 5.91 -13.67
CA PRO A 184 -21.42 6.43 -14.72
C PRO A 184 -21.42 7.97 -14.76
N GLY A 185 -21.10 8.56 -15.90
CA GLY A 185 -21.02 10.02 -16.09
C GLY A 185 -19.76 10.68 -15.52
N GLY A 186 -18.87 9.89 -14.88
CA GLY A 186 -17.64 10.40 -14.25
C GLY A 186 -17.89 11.14 -12.93
N GLN A 187 -17.01 10.91 -11.97
CA GLN A 187 -17.08 11.52 -10.63
C GLN A 187 -16.11 12.67 -10.43
N THR A 188 -15.15 12.83 -11.33
CA THR A 188 -14.07 13.83 -11.18
C THR A 188 -14.08 14.90 -12.25
N GLY A 189 -14.38 14.55 -13.49
CA GLY A 189 -14.10 15.37 -14.67
C GLY A 189 -12.62 15.39 -15.06
N GLN A 190 -11.82 14.41 -14.59
CA GLN A 190 -10.38 14.34 -14.79
C GLN A 190 -9.99 12.98 -15.42
N ASN A 191 -8.67 12.76 -15.55
CA ASN A 191 -8.09 11.57 -16.19
C ASN A 191 -8.23 10.25 -15.40
N ILE A 192 -8.62 10.31 -14.15
CA ILE A 192 -8.76 9.13 -13.27
C ILE A 192 -10.15 8.50 -13.31
N ASP A 193 -11.06 9.02 -14.12
CA ASP A 193 -12.36 8.42 -14.43
C ASP A 193 -12.55 8.31 -15.94
N ASP A 194 -13.75 7.97 -16.38
CA ASP A 194 -14.08 7.88 -17.80
C ASP A 194 -15.15 8.87 -18.23
N CYS A 195 -15.10 10.10 -17.67
CA CYS A 195 -16.01 11.18 -18.02
C CYS A 195 -15.87 11.57 -19.51
N GLU A 196 -16.99 11.88 -20.14
CA GLU A 196 -17.03 12.26 -21.56
C GLU A 196 -16.66 13.74 -21.77
N ASN A 197 -17.17 14.63 -20.94
CA ASN A 197 -17.18 16.07 -21.18
C ASN A 197 -16.31 16.88 -20.20
N ASP A 198 -15.28 16.26 -19.59
CA ASP A 198 -14.45 16.88 -18.56
C ASP A 198 -15.29 17.48 -17.40
N GLN A 199 -16.39 16.82 -17.06
CA GLN A 199 -17.32 17.21 -16.02
C GLN A 199 -17.68 16.04 -15.12
N PRO A 200 -17.89 16.26 -13.82
CA PRO A 200 -18.37 15.24 -12.90
C PRO A 200 -19.90 15.09 -13.04
N GLU A 201 -20.36 14.55 -14.19
CA GLU A 201 -21.78 14.48 -14.52
C GLU A 201 -22.56 13.56 -13.56
N LEU A 202 -21.89 12.63 -12.87
CA LEU A 202 -22.47 11.84 -11.79
C LEU A 202 -23.17 12.74 -10.75
N PHE A 203 -22.57 13.89 -10.40
CA PHE A 203 -23.13 14.82 -9.41
C PHE A 203 -24.09 15.84 -10.02
N GLN A 204 -24.15 15.90 -11.34
CA GLN A 204 -25.00 16.86 -12.07
C GLN A 204 -26.34 16.25 -12.48
N GLN A 205 -26.37 14.95 -12.86
CA GLN A 205 -27.51 14.30 -13.50
C GLN A 205 -27.95 13.06 -12.71
N THR A 206 -29.24 13.05 -12.31
CA THR A 206 -29.82 11.93 -11.54
C THR A 206 -29.72 10.60 -12.25
N LYS A 207 -29.82 10.57 -13.59
CA LYS A 207 -29.71 9.34 -14.37
C LYS A 207 -28.41 8.57 -14.12
N TYR A 208 -27.28 9.27 -13.93
CA TYR A 208 -26.00 8.62 -13.64
C TYR A 208 -25.93 8.11 -12.19
N GLN A 209 -26.58 8.81 -11.26
CA GLN A 209 -26.70 8.32 -9.89
C GLN A 209 -27.58 7.07 -9.84
N ASP A 210 -28.68 7.03 -10.61
CA ASP A 210 -29.55 5.85 -10.72
C ASP A 210 -28.77 4.65 -11.28
N ARG A 211 -28.02 4.86 -12.37
CA ARG A 211 -27.14 3.83 -12.95
C ARG A 211 -26.08 3.33 -11.98
N LEU A 212 -25.49 4.22 -11.17
CA LEU A 212 -24.52 3.82 -10.13
C LEU A 212 -25.17 2.93 -9.07
N VAL A 213 -26.38 3.30 -8.61
CA VAL A 213 -27.15 2.50 -7.64
C VAL A 213 -27.49 1.13 -8.22
N ASP A 214 -27.97 1.06 -9.45
CA ASP A 214 -28.34 -0.19 -10.12
C ASP A 214 -27.12 -1.09 -10.34
N LEU A 215 -25.98 -0.52 -10.74
CA LEU A 215 -24.73 -1.26 -10.93
C LEU A 215 -24.24 -1.83 -9.61
N TRP A 216 -24.17 -1.04 -8.55
CA TRP A 216 -23.78 -1.51 -7.24
C TRP A 216 -24.73 -2.57 -6.66
N THR A 217 -26.03 -2.41 -6.85
CA THR A 217 -27.03 -3.41 -6.43
C THR A 217 -26.83 -4.72 -7.18
N THR A 218 -26.47 -4.64 -8.48
CA THR A 218 -26.18 -5.83 -9.30
C THR A 218 -24.92 -6.53 -8.85
N LEU A 219 -23.82 -5.79 -8.64
CA LEU A 219 -22.55 -6.33 -8.15
C LEU A 219 -22.73 -6.94 -6.74
N ALA A 220 -23.40 -6.22 -5.82
CA ALA A 220 -23.64 -6.70 -4.48
C ALA A 220 -24.48 -7.98 -4.47
N ARG A 221 -25.54 -8.06 -5.30
CA ARG A 221 -26.34 -9.29 -5.43
C ARG A 221 -25.54 -10.47 -5.96
N ARG A 222 -24.59 -10.21 -6.91
CA ARG A 222 -23.74 -11.24 -7.50
C ARG A 222 -22.77 -11.83 -6.48
N TYR A 223 -22.17 -11.00 -5.63
CA TYR A 223 -21.10 -11.42 -4.71
C TYR A 223 -21.55 -11.54 -3.24
N ARG A 224 -22.81 -11.35 -2.89
CA ARG A 224 -23.32 -11.34 -1.50
C ARG A 224 -22.95 -12.55 -0.65
N ASP A 225 -22.67 -13.69 -1.29
CA ASP A 225 -22.34 -14.95 -0.63
C ASP A 225 -20.87 -15.35 -0.84
N GLU A 226 -20.04 -14.42 -1.37
CA GLU A 226 -18.64 -14.68 -1.67
C GLU A 226 -17.70 -13.99 -0.65
N PRO A 227 -17.19 -14.73 0.35
CA PRO A 227 -16.39 -14.14 1.43
C PRO A 227 -15.01 -13.59 0.97
N VAL A 228 -14.56 -13.98 -0.22
CA VAL A 228 -13.32 -13.43 -0.83
C VAL A 228 -13.46 -11.95 -1.15
N VAL A 229 -14.67 -11.48 -1.48
CA VAL A 229 -14.94 -10.05 -1.61
C VAL A 229 -14.98 -9.45 -0.21
N ALA A 230 -13.99 -8.63 0.13
CA ALA A 230 -13.90 -7.98 1.43
C ALA A 230 -14.90 -6.83 1.58
N GLY A 231 -15.11 -6.08 0.50
CA GLY A 231 -15.99 -4.93 0.53
C GLY A 231 -16.13 -4.22 -0.82
N TYR A 232 -17.01 -3.23 -0.81
CA TYR A 232 -17.36 -2.39 -1.94
C TYR A 232 -16.86 -0.98 -1.69
N ASP A 233 -15.88 -0.55 -2.47
CA ASP A 233 -15.33 0.81 -2.50
C ASP A 233 -16.17 1.63 -3.48
N LEU A 234 -17.07 2.44 -2.93
CA LEU A 234 -18.20 2.94 -3.67
C LEU A 234 -17.86 3.94 -4.76
N LEU A 235 -16.75 4.67 -4.63
CA LEU A 235 -16.38 5.71 -5.59
C LEU A 235 -14.95 6.19 -5.38
N ASN A 236 -14.08 5.96 -6.36
CA ASN A 236 -12.69 6.39 -6.34
C ASN A 236 -12.54 7.90 -6.48
N GLU A 237 -11.76 8.54 -5.62
CA GLU A 237 -11.24 9.92 -5.70
C GLU A 237 -12.23 10.98 -6.18
N PRO A 238 -13.43 11.10 -5.60
CA PRO A 238 -14.44 12.00 -6.15
C PRO A 238 -14.08 13.48 -5.98
N LEU A 239 -14.52 14.31 -6.91
CA LEU A 239 -14.58 15.77 -6.83
C LEU A 239 -13.24 16.43 -6.44
N PRO A 240 -12.21 16.44 -7.32
CA PRO A 240 -10.96 17.16 -7.05
C PRO A 240 -11.18 18.65 -6.80
N ALA A 241 -10.54 19.19 -5.75
CA ALA A 241 -10.71 20.60 -5.37
C ALA A 241 -10.28 21.58 -6.47
N LYS A 242 -9.23 21.23 -7.22
CA LYS A 242 -8.66 22.07 -8.30
C LYS A 242 -9.65 22.43 -9.42
N THR A 243 -10.69 21.62 -9.63
CA THR A 243 -11.67 21.84 -10.70
C THR A 243 -12.79 22.79 -10.30
N GLY A 244 -12.87 23.21 -9.06
CA GLY A 244 -14.03 23.95 -8.51
C GLY A 244 -15.28 23.06 -8.32
N ALA A 245 -15.26 21.83 -8.81
CA ALA A 245 -16.38 20.88 -8.68
C ALA A 245 -16.64 20.50 -7.22
N ALA A 246 -15.59 20.34 -6.42
CA ALA A 246 -15.72 20.08 -4.99
C ALA A 246 -16.54 21.17 -4.28
N ALA A 247 -16.22 22.44 -4.50
CA ALA A 247 -16.95 23.55 -3.89
C ALA A 247 -18.45 23.52 -4.22
N LYS A 248 -18.80 23.08 -5.44
CA LYS A 248 -20.17 23.04 -5.93
C LYS A 248 -20.95 21.80 -5.50
N TYR A 249 -20.30 20.65 -5.43
CA TYR A 249 -21.00 19.37 -5.33
C TYR A 249 -20.66 18.55 -4.08
N LYS A 250 -19.66 18.94 -3.27
CA LYS A 250 -19.20 18.13 -2.12
C LYS A 250 -20.33 17.68 -1.19
N LYS A 251 -21.32 18.53 -0.93
CA LYS A 251 -22.50 18.20 -0.11
C LYS A 251 -23.40 17.10 -0.70
N LYS A 252 -23.19 16.71 -1.96
CA LYS A 252 -23.93 15.61 -2.57
C LYS A 252 -23.26 14.24 -2.35
N LEU A 253 -22.01 14.20 -1.89
CA LEU A 253 -21.24 12.97 -1.78
C LEU A 253 -21.82 12.02 -0.72
N GLU A 254 -21.92 12.45 0.54
CA GLU A 254 -22.47 11.59 1.60
C GLU A 254 -23.91 11.14 1.33
N PRO A 255 -24.86 12.01 0.86
CA PRO A 255 -26.19 11.55 0.45
C PRO A 255 -26.19 10.51 -0.67
N LEU A 256 -25.27 10.60 -1.63
CA LEU A 256 -25.12 9.60 -2.68
C LEU A 256 -24.63 8.26 -2.10
N TYR A 257 -23.63 8.28 -1.23
CA TYR A 257 -23.16 7.09 -0.52
C TYR A 257 -24.24 6.43 0.32
N GLN A 258 -25.03 7.21 1.05
CA GLN A 258 -26.17 6.69 1.81
C GLN A 258 -27.20 6.01 0.90
N ARG A 259 -27.50 6.60 -0.26
CA ARG A 259 -28.43 6.05 -1.25
C ARG A 259 -27.91 4.72 -1.83
N VAL A 260 -26.66 4.66 -2.25
CA VAL A 260 -26.00 3.46 -2.78
C VAL A 260 -25.94 2.37 -1.70
N THR A 261 -25.48 2.72 -0.50
CA THR A 261 -25.40 1.76 0.62
C THR A 261 -26.75 1.16 0.96
N LYS A 262 -27.80 1.99 1.02
CA LYS A 262 -29.15 1.51 1.29
C LYS A 262 -29.58 0.46 0.25
N ALA A 263 -29.36 0.70 -1.02
CA ALA A 263 -29.70 -0.24 -2.10
C ALA A 263 -28.88 -1.53 -2.02
N ILE A 264 -27.58 -1.43 -1.72
CA ILE A 264 -26.73 -2.60 -1.47
C ILE A 264 -27.30 -3.42 -0.31
N ARG A 265 -27.69 -2.79 0.81
CA ARG A 265 -28.19 -3.49 2.01
C ARG A 265 -29.51 -4.23 1.81
N GLU A 266 -30.27 -3.89 0.78
CA GLU A 266 -31.47 -4.66 0.37
C GLU A 266 -31.11 -6.06 -0.17
N VAL A 267 -29.89 -6.26 -0.65
CA VAL A 267 -29.44 -7.52 -1.26
C VAL A 267 -28.24 -8.14 -0.56
N ASP A 268 -27.44 -7.36 0.17
CA ASP A 268 -26.22 -7.78 0.83
C ASP A 268 -26.02 -7.05 2.17
N THR A 269 -26.05 -7.80 3.26
CA THR A 269 -25.88 -7.28 4.63
C THR A 269 -24.52 -7.62 5.24
N LYS A 270 -23.64 -8.30 4.50
CA LYS A 270 -22.40 -8.90 5.00
C LYS A 270 -21.15 -8.07 4.70
N HIS A 271 -20.99 -7.65 3.45
CA HIS A 271 -19.75 -6.99 2.99
C HIS A 271 -19.56 -5.59 3.59
N MET A 272 -18.30 -5.22 3.78
CA MET A 272 -17.94 -3.87 4.17
C MET A 272 -18.27 -2.87 3.05
N ILE A 273 -18.64 -1.67 3.46
CA ILE A 273 -18.75 -0.51 2.55
C ILE A 273 -17.55 0.38 2.82
N VAL A 274 -16.81 0.69 1.77
CA VAL A 274 -15.63 1.56 1.83
C VAL A 274 -15.99 2.91 1.23
N LEU A 275 -15.62 3.99 1.94
CA LEU A 275 -16.00 5.37 1.60
C LEU A 275 -14.76 6.24 1.49
N GLU A 276 -14.65 6.96 0.39
CA GLU A 276 -13.64 7.99 0.17
C GLU A 276 -14.20 9.39 0.36
N GLY A 277 -13.36 10.29 0.90
CA GLY A 277 -13.68 11.70 0.91
C GLY A 277 -13.60 12.33 -0.49
N PHE A 278 -13.99 13.57 -0.63
CA PHE A 278 -13.72 14.32 -1.86
C PHE A 278 -12.24 14.80 -1.88
N ASP A 279 -11.84 15.53 -2.92
CA ASP A 279 -10.46 15.98 -3.13
C ASP A 279 -9.44 14.85 -3.06
N TRP A 280 -9.53 13.92 -4.03
CA TRP A 280 -8.62 12.78 -4.15
C TRP A 280 -8.64 11.88 -2.91
N ALA A 281 -9.83 11.55 -2.40
CA ALA A 281 -10.09 10.76 -1.18
C ALA A 281 -9.68 11.44 0.13
N ASN A 282 -9.13 12.66 0.11
CA ASN A 282 -8.39 13.22 1.24
C ASN A 282 -9.19 14.20 2.11
N ASP A 283 -10.28 14.78 1.64
CA ASP A 283 -11.12 15.67 2.46
C ASP A 283 -12.40 14.96 2.94
N TRP A 284 -12.46 14.68 4.23
CA TRP A 284 -13.57 14.01 4.91
C TRP A 284 -14.53 14.97 5.62
N SER A 285 -14.42 16.27 5.38
CA SER A 285 -15.19 17.29 6.09
C SER A 285 -16.70 17.16 5.95
N GLU A 286 -17.18 16.50 4.90
CA GLU A 286 -18.60 16.27 4.66
C GLU A 286 -19.15 15.01 5.36
N PHE A 287 -18.30 14.15 5.90
CA PHE A 287 -18.75 13.00 6.68
C PHE A 287 -19.25 13.44 8.06
N THR A 288 -20.52 13.20 8.34
CA THR A 288 -21.17 13.67 9.57
C THR A 288 -21.12 12.63 10.68
N LYS A 289 -21.54 11.41 10.38
CA LYS A 289 -21.56 10.25 11.28
C LYS A 289 -21.65 8.95 10.48
N PRO A 290 -21.25 7.81 11.03
CA PRO A 290 -21.52 6.52 10.40
C PRO A 290 -23.03 6.30 10.20
N PHE A 291 -23.40 5.89 8.99
CA PHE A 291 -24.78 5.62 8.61
C PHE A 291 -25.07 4.13 8.33
N ASP A 292 -24.02 3.31 8.39
CA ASP A 292 -24.09 1.85 8.34
C ASP A 292 -23.14 1.28 9.40
N LYS A 293 -23.40 0.06 9.85
CA LYS A 293 -22.62 -0.60 10.91
C LYS A 293 -21.31 -1.22 10.42
N ASN A 294 -21.12 -1.32 9.12
CA ASN A 294 -19.98 -2.02 8.50
C ASN A 294 -19.24 -1.11 7.51
N LEU A 295 -18.90 0.12 7.95
CA LEU A 295 -18.20 1.14 7.17
C LEU A 295 -16.70 1.11 7.45
N VAL A 296 -15.91 1.23 6.39
CA VAL A 296 -14.48 1.56 6.40
C VAL A 296 -14.32 2.91 5.72
N TYR A 297 -13.53 3.80 6.32
CA TYR A 297 -13.19 5.08 5.70
C TYR A 297 -11.81 4.99 5.06
N GLN A 298 -11.68 5.46 3.84
CA GLN A 298 -10.48 5.36 3.03
C GLN A 298 -9.93 6.74 2.67
N PHE A 299 -8.62 6.86 2.67
CA PHE A 299 -7.88 7.98 2.09
C PHE A 299 -6.75 7.47 1.19
N HIS A 300 -6.28 8.31 0.27
CA HIS A 300 -5.11 8.05 -0.55
C HIS A 300 -3.92 8.86 -0.02
N TYR A 301 -2.76 8.24 0.07
CA TYR A 301 -1.57 8.90 0.56
C TYR A 301 -0.35 8.53 -0.27
N TYR A 302 -0.03 9.40 -1.22
CA TYR A 302 1.21 9.32 -1.97
C TYR A 302 2.27 10.19 -1.30
N CYS A 303 3.38 9.58 -0.90
CA CYS A 303 4.48 10.29 -0.26
C CYS A 303 5.33 11.04 -1.30
N TRP A 304 4.70 11.90 -2.08
CA TRP A 304 5.31 12.57 -3.25
C TRP A 304 6.71 13.06 -2.98
N ASP A 305 6.94 13.64 -1.85
CA ASP A 305 8.22 14.17 -1.44
C ASP A 305 8.42 14.15 0.08
N ASN A 306 7.48 13.63 0.85
CA ASN A 306 7.54 13.55 2.31
C ASN A 306 7.17 12.16 2.77
N PRO A 307 7.92 11.56 3.69
CA PRO A 307 7.45 10.38 4.39
C PRO A 307 6.18 10.72 5.20
N VAL A 308 5.39 9.71 5.45
CA VAL A 308 4.21 9.79 6.30
C VAL A 308 4.61 10.25 7.71
N THR A 309 3.81 11.13 8.31
CA THR A 309 3.98 11.58 9.70
C THR A 309 2.65 11.56 10.44
N LEU A 310 2.69 11.56 11.78
CA LEU A 310 1.46 11.66 12.57
C LEU A 310 0.66 12.92 12.20
N LYS A 311 1.35 14.04 11.94
CA LYS A 311 0.71 15.27 11.50
C LYS A 311 -0.09 15.10 10.21
N THR A 312 0.46 14.35 9.24
CA THR A 312 -0.18 14.17 7.92
C THR A 312 -1.37 13.23 7.95
N ILE A 313 -1.39 12.25 8.86
CA ILE A 313 -2.52 11.31 8.99
C ILE A 313 -3.43 11.61 10.19
N LYS A 314 -3.13 12.64 10.97
CA LYS A 314 -3.86 12.97 12.20
C LYS A 314 -5.35 13.16 11.97
N THR A 315 -5.73 13.85 10.92
CA THR A 315 -7.14 14.08 10.57
C THR A 315 -7.89 12.74 10.44
N TYR A 316 -7.32 11.77 9.75
CA TYR A 316 -7.93 10.45 9.56
C TYR A 316 -8.02 9.66 10.86
N LEU A 317 -6.98 9.76 11.71
CA LEU A 317 -7.01 9.16 13.05
C LEU A 317 -8.06 9.81 13.95
N ASP A 318 -8.25 11.12 13.87
CA ASP A 318 -9.29 11.84 14.60
C ASP A 318 -10.71 11.39 14.13
N TYR A 319 -10.93 11.25 12.83
CA TYR A 319 -12.16 10.68 12.28
C TYR A 319 -12.37 9.23 12.72
N ARG A 320 -11.33 8.37 12.63
CA ARG A 320 -11.35 6.99 13.13
C ARG A 320 -11.83 6.94 14.59
N ASN A 321 -11.30 7.84 15.43
CA ASN A 321 -11.65 7.91 16.84
C ASN A 321 -13.09 8.40 17.05
N ARG A 322 -13.51 9.44 16.31
CA ARG A 322 -14.84 10.04 16.39
C ARG A 322 -15.94 9.09 15.91
N PHE A 323 -15.68 8.37 14.83
CA PHE A 323 -16.66 7.47 14.21
C PHE A 323 -16.60 6.05 14.78
N ASN A 324 -15.55 5.72 15.53
CA ASN A 324 -15.28 4.36 15.99
C ASN A 324 -15.37 3.34 14.84
N ALA A 325 -14.70 3.64 13.72
CA ALA A 325 -14.71 2.87 12.48
C ALA A 325 -13.28 2.72 11.96
N PRO A 326 -12.94 1.62 11.24
CA PRO A 326 -11.61 1.42 10.67
C PRO A 326 -11.27 2.48 9.62
N VAL A 327 -9.97 2.70 9.47
CA VAL A 327 -9.40 3.52 8.39
C VAL A 327 -8.45 2.66 7.57
N TRP A 328 -8.46 2.84 6.27
CA TRP A 328 -7.60 2.13 5.31
C TRP A 328 -6.98 3.11 4.31
N VAL A 329 -5.78 2.81 3.79
CA VAL A 329 -5.16 3.54 2.69
C VAL A 329 -5.39 2.77 1.42
N GLY A 330 -6.32 3.25 0.58
CA GLY A 330 -6.69 2.57 -0.67
C GLY A 330 -5.65 2.68 -1.77
N GLU A 331 -4.85 3.75 -1.74
CA GLU A 331 -3.74 3.93 -2.66
C GLU A 331 -2.55 4.60 -1.99
N THR A 332 -1.35 4.06 -2.26
CA THR A 332 -0.05 4.63 -1.87
C THR A 332 1.03 4.17 -2.86
N GLY A 333 2.21 4.77 -2.83
CA GLY A 333 3.34 4.38 -3.69
C GLY A 333 3.74 5.43 -4.74
N GLU A 334 4.12 4.98 -5.92
CA GLU A 334 4.41 5.69 -7.17
C GLU A 334 5.57 6.71 -7.19
N ARG A 335 6.32 6.91 -6.11
CA ARG A 335 7.41 7.89 -6.10
C ARG A 335 8.75 7.30 -5.67
N ASP A 336 9.30 7.86 -4.65
CA ASP A 336 10.60 7.51 -4.13
C ASP A 336 10.52 6.19 -3.34
N LYS A 337 11.10 5.14 -3.86
CA LYS A 337 11.10 3.81 -3.23
C LYS A 337 11.89 3.77 -1.92
N THR A 338 12.73 4.77 -1.62
CA THR A 338 13.42 4.86 -0.33
C THR A 338 12.47 5.13 0.83
N ILE A 339 11.30 5.73 0.57
CA ILE A 339 10.29 6.04 1.59
C ILE A 339 9.21 4.96 1.76
N TYR A 340 9.18 3.92 0.90
CA TYR A 340 8.14 2.88 0.99
C TYR A 340 8.21 2.12 2.30
N TRP A 341 9.40 1.77 2.77
CA TRP A 341 9.60 1.11 4.05
C TRP A 341 8.98 1.88 5.20
N GLY A 342 9.37 3.14 5.37
CA GLY A 342 8.85 4.00 6.42
C GLY A 342 7.36 4.26 6.31
N THR A 343 6.83 4.34 5.08
CA THR A 343 5.40 4.59 4.82
C THR A 343 4.54 3.44 5.34
N THR A 344 4.83 2.20 4.94
CA THR A 344 4.03 1.05 5.37
C THR A 344 4.24 0.71 6.84
N ASP A 345 5.47 0.89 7.36
CA ASP A 345 5.75 0.72 8.79
C ASP A 345 4.92 1.69 9.63
N TYR A 346 4.82 2.95 9.20
CA TYR A 346 4.06 3.97 9.89
C TYR A 346 2.54 3.72 9.83
N PHE A 347 2.00 3.29 8.70
CA PHE A 347 0.60 2.91 8.59
C PHE A 347 0.28 1.74 9.52
N GLU A 348 1.04 0.67 9.47
CA GLU A 348 0.80 -0.53 10.28
C GLU A 348 0.97 -0.29 11.78
N ALA A 349 1.95 0.54 12.18
CA ALA A 349 2.11 0.99 13.58
C ALA A 349 0.87 1.74 14.11
N ASN A 350 0.09 2.34 13.21
CA ASN A 350 -1.18 3.00 13.52
C ASN A 350 -2.41 2.11 13.23
N ASN A 351 -2.23 0.82 13.00
CA ASN A 351 -3.30 -0.12 12.66
C ASN A 351 -4.09 0.32 11.41
N ILE A 352 -3.37 0.72 10.37
CA ILE A 352 -3.91 1.12 9.06
C ILE A 352 -3.37 0.16 8.02
N GLY A 353 -4.24 -0.60 7.37
CA GLY A 353 -3.91 -1.37 6.18
C GLY A 353 -3.72 -0.47 4.97
N TRP A 354 -3.12 -1.00 3.91
CA TRP A 354 -2.75 -0.22 2.75
C TRP A 354 -2.86 -1.03 1.46
N SER A 355 -2.99 -0.34 0.32
CA SER A 355 -2.91 -0.89 -1.03
C SER A 355 -1.93 -0.08 -1.86
N PHE A 356 -0.94 -0.75 -2.43
CA PHE A 356 0.05 -0.12 -3.29
C PHE A 356 -0.53 0.11 -4.70
N TRP A 357 -0.27 1.27 -5.30
CA TRP A 357 -0.71 1.61 -6.66
C TRP A 357 0.48 1.85 -7.60
N PRO A 358 0.43 1.23 -8.80
CA PRO A 358 -0.34 0.05 -9.20
C PRO A 358 0.54 -1.22 -9.19
N TRP A 359 -0.07 -2.40 -9.47
CA TRP A 359 0.64 -3.68 -9.60
C TRP A 359 1.72 -3.64 -10.67
N LYS A 360 1.39 -3.13 -11.85
CA LYS A 360 2.34 -2.96 -12.95
C LYS A 360 2.04 -1.74 -13.81
N LYS A 361 3.09 -1.13 -14.36
CA LYS A 361 3.03 0.07 -15.17
C LYS A 361 4.16 0.05 -16.21
N MET A 362 3.97 0.72 -17.37
CA MET A 362 4.97 0.77 -18.41
C MET A 362 6.19 1.61 -18.02
N ASP A 363 7.39 1.06 -18.27
CA ASP A 363 8.66 1.80 -18.24
C ASP A 363 8.87 2.58 -16.93
N THR A 364 8.92 1.85 -15.82
CA THR A 364 9.10 2.38 -14.47
C THR A 364 9.95 1.43 -13.63
N ASP A 365 10.55 1.94 -12.55
CA ASP A 365 11.31 1.15 -11.58
C ASP A 365 10.74 1.25 -10.15
N ASN A 366 9.58 1.89 -10.00
CA ASN A 366 8.97 2.19 -8.72
C ASN A 366 7.64 1.48 -8.47
N THR A 367 7.32 0.45 -9.25
CA THR A 367 6.19 -0.47 -9.05
C THR A 367 6.68 -1.90 -8.96
N PRO A 368 5.91 -2.86 -8.40
CA PRO A 368 6.31 -4.26 -8.32
C PRO A 368 6.76 -4.86 -9.67
N TYR A 369 6.08 -4.49 -10.74
CA TYR A 369 6.43 -4.91 -12.09
C TYR A 369 6.45 -3.73 -13.07
N SER A 370 7.41 -3.77 -14.00
CA SER A 370 7.49 -2.84 -15.14
C SER A 370 7.17 -3.56 -16.44
N ILE A 371 6.24 -3.01 -17.21
CA ILE A 371 5.94 -3.43 -18.57
C ILE A 371 7.01 -2.83 -19.49
N ASN A 372 7.68 -3.66 -20.27
CA ASN A 372 8.68 -3.20 -21.22
C ASN A 372 8.00 -2.39 -22.33
N ARG A 373 8.57 -1.20 -22.62
CA ARG A 373 8.05 -0.33 -23.68
C ARG A 373 8.23 -0.99 -25.05
N PRO A 374 7.19 -1.08 -25.89
CA PRO A 374 7.36 -1.51 -27.28
C PRO A 374 8.32 -0.62 -28.06
N ARG A 375 9.05 -1.16 -29.00
CA ARG A 375 10.08 -0.44 -29.76
C ARG A 375 9.56 0.81 -30.46
N GLU A 376 8.40 0.70 -31.11
CA GLU A 376 7.79 1.80 -31.88
C GLU A 376 6.84 2.67 -31.02
N TRP A 377 6.81 2.48 -29.69
CA TRP A 377 5.90 3.18 -28.78
C TRP A 377 6.06 4.69 -28.80
N GLY A 378 7.27 5.20 -29.09
CA GLY A 378 7.53 6.64 -29.22
C GLY A 378 6.63 7.33 -30.23
N ALA A 379 6.35 6.68 -31.37
CA ALA A 379 5.47 7.24 -32.40
C ALA A 379 4.00 7.28 -31.96
N ILE A 380 3.56 6.30 -31.15
CA ILE A 380 2.21 6.29 -30.56
C ILE A 380 2.07 7.42 -29.52
N VAL A 381 3.10 7.61 -28.67
CA VAL A 381 3.15 8.69 -27.69
C VAL A 381 3.14 10.06 -28.36
N ALA A 382 3.92 10.25 -29.43
CA ALA A 382 3.95 11.49 -30.20
C ALA A 382 2.56 11.81 -30.78
N TYR A 383 1.89 10.83 -31.38
CA TYR A 383 0.52 11.00 -31.87
C TYR A 383 -0.47 11.35 -30.74
N SER A 384 -0.36 10.74 -29.58
CA SER A 384 -1.20 11.06 -28.41
C SER A 384 -1.07 12.53 -27.95
N ARG A 385 0.01 13.19 -28.35
CA ARG A 385 0.31 14.60 -28.05
C ARG A 385 -0.04 15.54 -29.20
N GLY A 386 -0.67 15.04 -30.27
CA GLY A 386 -1.10 15.80 -31.42
C GLY A 386 -0.09 15.89 -32.57
N GLU A 387 0.98 15.09 -32.53
CA GLU A 387 1.93 14.99 -33.62
C GLU A 387 1.43 14.11 -34.78
N LYS A 388 2.26 13.92 -35.80
CA LYS A 388 1.91 13.15 -37.00
C LYS A 388 1.49 11.71 -36.65
N LYS A 389 0.40 11.27 -37.25
CA LYS A 389 -0.07 9.89 -37.16
C LYS A 389 0.97 8.92 -37.76
N PRO A 390 1.41 7.88 -37.02
CA PRO A 390 2.27 6.85 -37.57
C PRO A 390 1.55 6.00 -38.63
N ASP A 391 2.33 5.27 -39.43
CA ASP A 391 1.79 4.26 -40.32
C ASP A 391 1.02 3.17 -39.53
N THR A 392 -0.11 2.72 -40.07
CA THR A 392 -0.96 1.73 -39.39
C THR A 392 -0.23 0.42 -39.10
N GLN A 393 0.71 -0.02 -39.98
CA GLN A 393 1.49 -1.23 -39.71
C GLN A 393 2.48 -1.05 -38.59
N VAL A 394 3.07 0.14 -38.46
CA VAL A 394 3.95 0.51 -37.32
C VAL A 394 3.15 0.51 -36.02
N ALA A 395 1.97 1.13 -36.03
CA ALA A 395 1.09 1.16 -34.88
C ALA A 395 0.63 -0.26 -34.47
N GLN A 396 0.22 -1.09 -35.44
CA GLN A 396 -0.21 -2.47 -35.18
C GLN A 396 0.91 -3.27 -34.52
N LYS A 397 2.14 -3.21 -35.04
CA LYS A 397 3.30 -3.88 -34.44
C LYS A 397 3.56 -3.44 -32.99
N ALA A 398 3.42 -2.14 -32.73
CA ALA A 398 3.60 -1.61 -31.37
C ALA A 398 2.53 -2.15 -30.40
N PHE A 399 1.27 -2.23 -30.83
CA PHE A 399 0.20 -2.79 -30.01
C PHE A 399 0.33 -4.31 -29.85
N ASP A 400 0.75 -5.05 -30.89
CA ASP A 400 1.01 -6.49 -30.78
C ASP A 400 2.17 -6.78 -29.81
N GLU A 401 3.24 -5.97 -29.86
CA GLU A 401 4.35 -6.06 -28.90
C GLU A 401 3.90 -5.69 -27.47
N LEU A 402 3.00 -4.70 -27.31
CA LEU A 402 2.42 -4.37 -26.02
C LEU A 402 1.63 -5.53 -25.43
N LEU A 403 0.78 -6.20 -26.24
CA LEU A 403 0.02 -7.39 -25.81
C LEU A 403 0.93 -8.53 -25.35
N ALA A 404 2.11 -8.66 -25.92
CA ALA A 404 3.11 -9.61 -25.45
C ALA A 404 3.75 -9.13 -24.13
N ASN A 405 4.11 -7.84 -24.05
CA ASN A 405 4.86 -7.27 -22.94
C ASN A 405 4.05 -7.10 -21.63
N ILE A 406 2.70 -7.04 -21.71
CA ILE A 406 1.84 -6.93 -20.52
C ILE A 406 1.69 -8.25 -19.75
N ARG A 407 2.05 -9.39 -20.35
CA ARG A 407 2.02 -10.68 -19.68
C ARG A 407 3.07 -10.71 -18.58
N LEU A 408 2.72 -11.26 -17.43
CA LEU A 408 3.56 -11.22 -16.23
C LEU A 408 4.99 -11.74 -16.47
N GLU A 409 5.11 -12.85 -17.20
CA GLU A 409 6.39 -13.48 -17.55
C GLU A 409 7.33 -12.62 -18.40
N ASN A 410 6.80 -11.59 -19.07
CA ASN A 410 7.54 -10.64 -19.90
C ASN A 410 7.78 -9.29 -19.22
N CYS A 411 7.26 -9.11 -18.00
CA CYS A 411 7.48 -7.90 -17.20
C CYS A 411 8.76 -7.99 -16.37
N THR A 412 9.38 -6.85 -16.11
CA THR A 412 10.54 -6.77 -15.23
C THR A 412 10.09 -6.68 -13.78
N PHE A 413 10.54 -7.61 -12.93
CA PHE A 413 10.23 -7.64 -11.50
C PHE A 413 11.17 -6.73 -10.70
N HIS A 414 10.65 -5.91 -9.81
CA HIS A 414 11.38 -5.04 -8.90
C HIS A 414 11.26 -5.54 -7.45
N ALA A 415 12.16 -6.46 -7.09
CA ALA A 415 12.18 -7.06 -5.77
C ALA A 415 12.43 -6.02 -4.65
N ASP A 416 13.22 -4.99 -4.93
CA ASP A 416 13.51 -3.90 -4.00
C ASP A 416 12.25 -3.11 -3.61
N VAL A 417 11.34 -2.86 -4.56
CA VAL A 417 10.03 -2.22 -4.31
C VAL A 417 9.20 -3.09 -3.36
N VAL A 418 9.01 -4.36 -3.70
CA VAL A 418 8.17 -5.27 -2.89
C VAL A 418 8.77 -5.50 -1.50
N ASN A 419 10.08 -5.68 -1.42
CA ASN A 419 10.75 -5.90 -0.16
C ASN A 419 10.70 -4.66 0.75
N ALA A 420 10.81 -3.45 0.19
CA ALA A 420 10.60 -2.23 0.94
C ALA A 420 9.17 -2.12 1.49
N MET A 421 8.16 -2.39 0.67
CA MET A 421 6.76 -2.36 1.10
C MET A 421 6.45 -3.39 2.19
N MET A 422 7.01 -4.59 2.08
CA MET A 422 6.82 -5.70 3.03
C MET A 422 7.82 -5.69 4.19
N ARG A 423 8.75 -4.73 4.23
CA ARG A 423 9.81 -4.61 5.23
C ARG A 423 10.60 -5.90 5.43
N ARG A 424 11.02 -6.51 4.33
CA ARG A 424 11.76 -7.78 4.35
C ARG A 424 13.08 -7.74 3.60
N ALA A 425 14.01 -8.60 4.01
CA ALA A 425 15.27 -8.79 3.34
C ALA A 425 15.13 -9.59 2.01
N PRO A 426 15.95 -9.28 0.97
CA PRO A 426 16.99 -8.24 0.98
C PRO A 426 16.40 -6.82 0.85
N ALA A 427 16.96 -5.86 1.61
CA ALA A 427 16.51 -4.47 1.53
C ALA A 427 17.54 -3.52 2.14
N ARG A 428 17.55 -2.30 1.64
CA ARG A 428 18.14 -1.15 2.28
C ARG A 428 17.12 -0.48 3.18
N ILE A 429 17.53 -0.15 4.40
CA ILE A 429 16.71 0.48 5.44
C ILE A 429 17.35 1.81 5.78
N GLU A 430 16.68 2.89 5.49
CA GLU A 430 17.14 4.23 5.84
C GLU A 430 17.08 4.41 7.38
N ALA A 431 18.08 5.07 7.95
CA ALA A 431 18.28 5.10 9.40
C ALA A 431 17.15 5.77 10.19
N GLU A 432 16.43 6.70 9.58
CA GLU A 432 15.26 7.31 10.17
C GLU A 432 14.05 6.37 10.32
N ASN A 433 14.06 5.22 9.63
CA ASN A 433 13.01 4.22 9.66
C ASN A 433 13.22 3.16 10.76
N PHE A 434 13.74 3.57 11.93
CA PHE A 434 13.74 2.71 13.11
C PHE A 434 12.30 2.42 13.59
N GLY A 435 12.10 1.33 14.34
CA GLY A 435 10.78 0.84 14.73
C GLY A 435 9.90 1.87 15.45
N HIS A 436 8.58 1.63 15.51
CA HIS A 436 7.57 2.52 16.10
C HIS A 436 7.05 2.06 17.47
N GLN A 437 7.71 1.08 18.11
CA GLN A 437 7.26 0.53 19.39
C GLN A 437 7.68 1.39 20.61
N GLY A 438 8.30 2.54 20.36
CA GLY A 438 8.67 3.52 21.37
C GLY A 438 9.99 3.25 22.12
N PRO A 439 10.25 4.05 23.18
CA PRO A 439 11.49 3.96 23.93
C PRO A 439 11.65 2.63 24.66
N GLY A 440 12.88 2.14 24.71
CA GLY A 440 13.23 0.85 25.32
C GLY A 440 13.00 -0.36 24.40
N ILE A 441 12.24 -0.23 23.29
CA ILE A 441 11.97 -1.30 22.32
C ILE A 441 12.57 -0.97 20.95
N SER A 442 12.30 0.23 20.43
CA SER A 442 12.76 0.68 19.13
C SER A 442 13.92 1.65 19.20
N TYR A 443 14.07 2.34 20.30
CA TYR A 443 15.20 3.23 20.55
C TYR A 443 15.43 3.50 22.05
N SER A 444 16.64 3.98 22.37
CA SER A 444 16.95 4.60 23.67
C SER A 444 17.88 5.77 23.41
N VAL A 445 17.40 6.96 23.73
CA VAL A 445 18.16 8.21 23.59
C VAL A 445 18.01 9.04 24.86
N LYS A 446 19.04 9.83 25.19
CA LYS A 446 18.98 10.75 26.30
C LYS A 446 17.91 11.81 26.01
N ASN A 447 17.21 12.24 27.07
CA ASN A 447 16.19 13.27 26.95
C ASN A 447 16.76 14.50 26.22
N ARG A 448 16.14 14.84 25.08
CA ARG A 448 16.56 15.97 24.24
C ARG A 448 15.40 16.91 24.05
N THR A 449 15.70 18.18 24.22
CA THR A 449 14.72 19.26 24.00
C THR A 449 14.56 19.62 22.53
N LYS A 450 15.51 19.17 21.66
CA LYS A 450 15.49 19.46 20.22
C LYS A 450 15.15 18.20 19.44
N LEU A 451 13.91 18.11 19.01
CA LEU A 451 13.38 17.02 18.19
C LEU A 451 13.76 17.20 16.72
N SER A 452 13.55 16.15 15.93
CA SER A 452 13.65 16.20 14.46
C SER A 452 12.76 17.32 13.88
N ARG A 453 13.17 17.91 12.76
CA ARG A 453 12.41 18.98 12.09
C ARG A 453 11.48 18.48 10.99
N ASN A 454 11.81 17.37 10.36
CA ASN A 454 11.21 16.96 9.09
C ASN A 454 10.44 15.65 9.16
N TYR A 455 10.86 14.72 10.00
CA TYR A 455 10.30 13.39 10.09
C TYR A 455 10.33 12.89 11.53
N ARG A 456 9.28 12.19 11.97
CA ARG A 456 9.13 11.66 13.35
C ARG A 456 9.37 12.73 14.41
N VAL A 457 8.75 13.89 14.22
CA VAL A 457 8.97 15.10 15.02
C VAL A 457 8.51 14.95 16.48
N GLU A 458 7.70 13.96 16.77
CA GLU A 458 7.18 13.63 18.09
C GLU A 458 8.15 12.75 18.90
N GLU A 459 9.20 12.21 18.26
CA GLU A 459 10.14 11.30 18.89
C GLU A 459 11.49 11.98 19.16
N PRO A 460 12.18 11.59 20.24
CA PRO A 460 13.39 12.28 20.67
C PRO A 460 14.67 11.87 19.91
N VAL A 461 14.59 10.92 18.96
CA VAL A 461 15.75 10.52 18.15
C VAL A 461 16.07 11.63 17.15
N PRO A 462 17.28 12.21 17.17
CA PRO A 462 17.65 13.25 16.22
C PRO A 462 17.74 12.70 14.81
N ILE A 463 16.87 13.20 13.93
CA ILE A 463 16.90 12.94 12.49
C ILE A 463 17.30 14.24 11.80
N ASN A 464 18.36 14.21 11.04
CA ASN A 464 18.88 15.31 10.27
C ASN A 464 18.78 15.01 8.78
N ALA A 465 18.81 16.06 7.96
CA ALA A 465 18.88 15.92 6.50
C ALA A 465 20.23 16.45 6.01
N GLN A 466 20.76 15.83 4.98
CA GLN A 466 21.88 16.40 4.24
C GLN A 466 21.43 17.71 3.59
N GLU A 467 22.35 18.66 3.41
CA GLU A 467 22.10 19.94 2.76
C GLU A 467 21.93 19.78 1.25
N THR A 468 20.91 19.05 0.83
CA THR A 468 20.61 18.86 -0.59
C THR A 468 19.27 19.49 -0.95
N ARG A 469 19.04 19.67 -2.24
CA ARG A 469 17.75 20.16 -2.75
C ARG A 469 16.58 19.20 -2.54
N ARG A 470 16.88 17.95 -2.10
CA ARG A 470 15.89 16.90 -1.76
C ARG A 470 16.18 16.35 -0.36
N PRO A 471 15.90 17.10 0.72
CA PRO A 471 16.24 16.70 2.08
C PRO A 471 15.47 15.48 2.60
N ARG A 472 14.59 14.89 1.79
CA ARG A 472 13.60 13.91 2.21
C ARG A 472 14.05 12.46 2.06
N SER A 473 14.91 12.19 1.08
CA SER A 473 15.48 10.87 0.80
C SER A 473 16.90 10.71 1.36
N GLU A 474 17.49 11.74 1.93
CA GLU A 474 18.86 11.73 2.46
C GLU A 474 18.88 12.19 3.92
N GLN A 475 18.12 11.50 4.76
CA GLN A 475 18.09 11.72 6.18
C GLN A 475 19.05 10.76 6.88
N TYR A 476 19.44 11.10 8.09
CA TYR A 476 20.29 10.27 8.93
C TYR A 476 19.99 10.51 10.40
N THR A 477 20.22 9.50 11.22
CA THR A 477 20.09 9.61 12.68
C THR A 477 21.42 9.98 13.30
N THR A 478 21.40 10.77 14.39
CA THR A 478 22.60 11.11 15.18
C THR A 478 22.45 10.55 16.59
N LEU A 479 23.35 9.68 16.99
CA LEU A 479 23.37 9.06 18.32
C LEU A 479 24.70 9.28 19.02
N SER A 480 24.66 9.33 20.37
CA SER A 480 25.82 9.45 21.24
C SER A 480 26.01 8.21 22.10
N ALA A 481 27.16 8.10 22.80
CA ALA A 481 27.46 6.96 23.66
C ALA A 481 26.29 6.59 24.59
N THR A 482 25.98 5.29 24.64
CA THR A 482 24.86 4.63 25.32
C THR A 482 23.49 4.72 24.63
N GLU A 483 23.38 5.44 23.53
CA GLU A 483 22.16 5.57 22.73
C GLU A 483 22.08 4.51 21.63
N TRP A 484 20.87 4.15 21.23
CA TRP A 484 20.66 3.15 20.18
C TRP A 484 19.31 3.31 19.48
N THR A 485 19.25 2.79 18.23
CA THR A 485 18.03 2.55 17.45
C THR A 485 17.95 1.09 17.04
N ALA A 486 16.74 0.59 16.78
CA ALA A 486 16.50 -0.78 16.35
C ALA A 486 15.52 -0.84 15.18
N TYR A 487 15.75 -1.78 14.28
CA TYR A 487 15.06 -1.96 13.00
C TYR A 487 14.50 -3.37 12.92
N ASN A 488 13.23 -3.52 12.59
CA ASN A 488 12.60 -4.82 12.42
C ASN A 488 12.61 -5.19 10.94
N VAL A 489 13.14 -6.36 10.61
CA VAL A 489 13.29 -6.85 9.23
C VAL A 489 12.75 -8.27 9.14
N ALA A 490 11.76 -8.49 8.28
CA ALA A 490 11.28 -9.83 7.99
C ALA A 490 12.26 -10.60 7.09
N SER A 491 12.30 -11.91 7.21
CA SER A 491 12.96 -12.80 6.26
C SER A 491 12.07 -14.00 5.96
N ASP A 492 11.84 -14.30 4.68
CA ASP A 492 11.02 -15.43 4.25
C ASP A 492 11.73 -16.78 4.47
N VAL A 493 13.03 -16.75 4.60
CA VAL A 493 13.90 -17.92 4.76
C VAL A 493 14.91 -17.71 5.88
N GLU A 494 15.32 -18.81 6.51
CA GLU A 494 16.48 -18.81 7.39
C GLU A 494 17.74 -18.88 6.55
N LYS A 495 18.55 -17.82 6.57
CA LYS A 495 19.74 -17.72 5.70
C LYS A 495 20.73 -16.67 6.19
N GLU A 496 22.02 -16.89 5.92
CA GLU A 496 23.02 -15.83 6.02
C GLU A 496 22.86 -14.79 4.91
N ARG A 497 22.94 -13.51 5.29
CA ARG A 497 22.89 -12.37 4.39
C ARG A 497 24.01 -11.40 4.70
N PRO A 498 24.66 -10.78 3.69
CA PRO A 498 25.61 -9.72 3.92
C PRO A 498 24.91 -8.52 4.55
N LEU A 499 25.55 -7.92 5.55
CA LEU A 499 25.06 -6.71 6.22
C LEU A 499 26.09 -5.61 6.04
N LYS A 500 25.65 -4.46 5.54
CA LYS A 500 26.46 -3.26 5.40
C LYS A 500 25.80 -2.10 6.13
N VAL A 501 26.60 -1.14 6.56
CA VAL A 501 26.10 0.13 7.13
C VAL A 501 26.84 1.29 6.49
N ARG A 502 26.15 2.42 6.32
CA ARG A 502 26.78 3.68 5.96
C ARG A 502 26.69 4.63 7.13
N ALA A 503 27.84 4.99 7.67
CA ALA A 503 27.91 5.79 8.89
C ALA A 503 29.15 6.70 8.90
N ARG A 504 29.18 7.67 9.82
CA ARG A 504 30.35 8.50 10.10
C ARG A 504 30.43 8.87 11.58
N ALA A 505 31.64 9.15 12.06
CA ALA A 505 31.85 9.72 13.38
C ALA A 505 31.59 11.24 13.39
N VAL A 506 31.23 11.79 14.54
CA VAL A 506 30.94 13.21 14.75
C VAL A 506 31.81 13.75 15.88
N GLY A 507 32.63 14.76 15.58
CA GLY A 507 33.46 15.46 16.57
C GLY A 507 34.66 14.69 17.11
N GLY A 508 35.01 13.54 16.51
CA GLY A 508 36.11 12.68 16.91
C GLY A 508 35.87 11.23 16.46
N GLU A 509 36.72 10.31 16.88
CA GLU A 509 36.50 8.88 16.65
C GLU A 509 35.27 8.38 17.40
N ALA A 510 34.54 7.43 16.84
CA ALA A 510 33.43 6.78 17.49
C ALA A 510 33.50 5.26 17.35
N VAL A 511 32.99 4.56 18.36
CA VAL A 511 32.79 3.11 18.33
C VAL A 511 31.30 2.83 18.42
N ALA A 512 30.78 2.21 17.38
CA ALA A 512 29.41 1.70 17.32
C ALA A 512 29.39 0.18 17.40
N GLN A 513 28.22 -0.37 17.59
CA GLN A 513 27.98 -1.80 17.63
C GLN A 513 26.69 -2.12 16.89
N VAL A 514 26.73 -3.11 16.03
CA VAL A 514 25.55 -3.68 15.36
C VAL A 514 25.28 -5.06 15.95
N GLN A 515 24.04 -5.27 16.40
CA GLN A 515 23.59 -6.55 16.94
C GLN A 515 22.45 -7.11 16.09
N VAL A 516 22.55 -8.39 15.69
CA VAL A 516 21.49 -9.15 15.03
C VAL A 516 21.37 -10.50 15.73
N GLY A 517 20.26 -10.74 16.40
CA GLY A 517 20.12 -11.91 17.26
C GLY A 517 21.18 -11.91 18.36
N GLU A 518 21.98 -13.00 18.41
CA GLU A 518 23.08 -13.15 19.39
C GLU A 518 24.41 -12.57 18.88
N ARG A 519 24.52 -12.33 17.57
CA ARG A 519 25.75 -11.82 16.98
C ARG A 519 25.89 -10.32 17.19
N THR A 520 27.03 -9.91 17.65
CA THR A 520 27.41 -8.52 17.90
C THR A 520 28.69 -8.20 17.12
N MET A 521 28.69 -7.08 16.40
CA MET A 521 29.80 -6.63 15.56
C MET A 521 30.19 -5.22 15.97
N GLU A 522 31.48 -5.02 16.26
CA GLU A 522 32.03 -3.70 16.56
C GLU A 522 32.32 -2.93 15.27
N VAL A 523 32.00 -1.68 15.25
CA VAL A 523 32.18 -0.76 14.12
C VAL A 523 33.00 0.44 14.58
N LYS A 524 34.26 0.50 14.15
CA LYS A 524 35.13 1.65 14.41
C LYS A 524 34.94 2.69 13.31
N LEU A 525 34.54 3.88 13.69
CA LEU A 525 34.29 4.98 12.78
C LEU A 525 35.40 6.01 12.89
N PRO A 526 36.27 6.14 11.87
CA PRO A 526 37.30 7.19 11.86
C PRO A 526 36.66 8.55 11.65
N GLN A 527 37.43 9.60 11.95
CA GLN A 527 37.02 11.01 11.79
C GLN A 527 37.02 11.44 10.29
N THR A 528 36.67 10.56 9.40
CA THR A 528 36.53 10.79 7.96
C THR A 528 35.05 10.82 7.60
N GLY A 529 34.67 11.41 6.48
CA GLY A 529 33.29 11.52 6.04
C GLY A 529 32.49 10.20 6.04
N TRP A 530 31.38 10.17 5.35
CA TRP A 530 30.54 8.96 5.22
C TRP A 530 31.32 7.75 4.69
N THR A 531 31.22 6.64 5.38
CA THR A 531 31.92 5.39 5.04
C THR A 531 30.93 4.23 4.99
N GLU A 532 31.02 3.43 3.94
CA GLU A 532 30.32 2.15 3.86
C GLU A 532 31.18 1.07 4.51
N ILE A 533 30.62 0.33 5.45
CA ILE A 533 31.31 -0.67 6.24
C ILE A 533 30.60 -2.00 6.04
N ASP A 534 31.33 -2.98 5.52
CA ASP A 534 30.86 -4.35 5.36
C ASP A 534 31.06 -5.13 6.67
N LEU A 535 29.97 -5.62 7.26
CA LEU A 535 29.96 -6.38 8.49
C LEU A 535 30.01 -7.90 8.25
N GLY A 536 30.08 -8.28 6.97
CA GLY A 536 30.05 -9.67 6.53
C GLY A 536 28.68 -10.33 6.64
N PRO A 537 28.62 -11.66 6.44
CA PRO A 537 27.37 -12.41 6.48
C PRO A 537 26.85 -12.52 7.92
N VAL A 538 25.55 -12.33 8.07
CA VAL A 538 24.81 -12.43 9.35
C VAL A 538 23.63 -13.37 9.19
N GLN A 539 23.40 -14.24 10.16
CA GLN A 539 22.27 -15.17 10.15
C GLN A 539 20.96 -14.44 10.40
N PHE A 540 20.03 -14.50 9.43
CA PHE A 540 18.64 -14.12 9.57
C PHE A 540 17.79 -15.37 9.76
N ARG A 541 16.89 -15.34 10.73
CA ARG A 541 15.89 -16.39 10.96
C ARG A 541 14.66 -16.13 10.09
N ARG A 542 13.92 -17.16 9.75
CA ARG A 542 12.60 -16.99 9.13
C ARG A 542 11.68 -16.22 10.07
N GLY A 543 10.95 -15.24 9.55
CA GLY A 543 10.11 -14.33 10.32
C GLY A 543 10.82 -13.01 10.66
N GLU A 544 10.44 -12.38 11.74
CA GLU A 544 10.96 -11.08 12.15
C GLU A 544 12.35 -11.19 12.78
N ASN A 545 13.24 -10.31 12.36
CA ASN A 545 14.58 -10.14 12.89
C ASN A 545 14.76 -8.68 13.33
N LYS A 546 15.53 -8.47 14.40
CA LYS A 546 15.85 -7.13 14.91
C LYS A 546 17.32 -6.84 14.68
N ILE A 547 17.60 -5.70 14.01
CA ILE A 547 18.93 -5.13 13.90
C ILE A 547 19.01 -3.95 14.85
N LYS A 548 19.99 -3.95 15.77
CA LYS A 548 20.20 -2.87 16.73
C LYS A 548 21.52 -2.16 16.42
N TRP A 549 21.44 -0.87 16.18
CA TRP A 549 22.61 0.03 16.08
C TRP A 549 22.77 0.79 17.38
N SER A 550 23.94 0.70 18.04
CA SER A 550 24.22 1.35 19.33
C SER A 550 25.60 1.97 19.35
N ILE A 551 25.73 3.10 20.06
CA ILE A 551 26.99 3.81 20.20
C ILE A 551 27.62 3.44 21.54
N GLN A 552 28.85 2.92 21.47
CA GLN A 552 29.63 2.54 22.65
C GLN A 552 30.53 3.70 23.13
N GLN A 553 31.11 4.45 22.18
CA GLN A 553 31.99 5.58 22.47
C GLN A 553 31.80 6.68 21.42
N GLY A 554 31.90 7.95 21.84
CA GLY A 554 31.80 9.10 20.96
C GLY A 554 30.37 9.39 20.50
N SER A 555 30.25 9.92 19.30
CA SER A 555 28.97 10.17 18.63
C SER A 555 29.08 9.77 17.15
N ALA A 556 28.02 9.21 16.61
CA ALA A 556 27.99 8.78 15.21
C ALA A 556 26.66 9.12 14.54
N GLU A 557 26.73 9.27 13.24
CA GLU A 557 25.60 9.38 12.33
C GLU A 557 25.48 8.11 11.52
N LEU A 558 24.27 7.60 11.41
CA LEU A 558 23.89 6.48 10.57
C LEU A 558 22.97 6.98 9.44
N ASP A 559 23.31 6.62 8.21
CA ASP A 559 22.53 6.94 7.01
C ASP A 559 21.59 5.76 6.65
N TRP A 560 22.15 4.56 6.55
CA TRP A 560 21.38 3.37 6.24
C TRP A 560 22.05 2.07 6.69
N LEU A 561 21.23 1.01 6.74
CA LEU A 561 21.65 -0.38 6.85
C LEU A 561 21.21 -1.11 5.57
N ASP A 562 22.05 -1.96 5.01
CA ASP A 562 21.73 -2.75 3.82
C ASP A 562 21.86 -4.25 4.17
N VAL A 563 20.72 -4.94 4.11
CA VAL A 563 20.63 -6.39 4.22
C VAL A 563 20.60 -6.95 2.81
N GLY A 564 21.74 -7.37 2.29
CA GLY A 564 21.90 -7.79 0.91
C GLY A 564 21.26 -9.15 0.58
N ALA A 565 21.24 -9.47 -0.71
CA ALA A 565 20.83 -10.79 -1.19
C ALA A 565 21.85 -11.84 -0.76
N ALA A 566 21.39 -13.01 -0.37
CA ALA A 566 22.28 -14.10 0.01
C ALA A 566 22.97 -14.68 -1.23
N GLY A 567 24.28 -14.66 -1.25
CA GLY A 567 25.12 -15.12 -2.37
C GLY A 567 25.86 -14.02 -3.13
N ASP A 568 25.56 -12.73 -2.87
CA ASP A 568 26.19 -11.59 -3.58
C ASP A 568 27.54 -11.14 -2.98
N SER A 569 28.37 -12.07 -2.53
CA SER A 569 29.74 -11.73 -2.10
C SER A 569 30.71 -11.42 -3.27
N GLN A 570 30.24 -11.44 -4.51
CA GLN A 570 31.02 -11.04 -5.69
C GLN A 570 30.14 -10.42 -6.78
N GLN A 571 29.82 -9.14 -6.67
CA GLN A 571 29.58 -8.24 -7.81
C GLN A 571 29.25 -6.84 -7.30
N SER A 572 30.24 -6.08 -6.85
CA SER A 572 30.15 -4.64 -6.65
C SER A 572 31.21 -3.92 -7.49
N ALA A 573 30.94 -3.80 -8.77
CA ALA A 573 31.55 -2.78 -9.61
C ALA A 573 30.53 -2.39 -10.68
N ARG A 574 29.63 -1.48 -10.35
CA ARG A 574 28.94 -0.70 -11.39
C ARG A 574 29.85 0.46 -11.78
N PRO A 575 30.14 0.66 -13.06
CA PRO A 575 30.81 1.88 -13.50
C PRO A 575 29.85 3.07 -13.32
N GLU A 576 30.37 4.13 -12.76
CA GLU A 576 29.71 5.44 -12.73
C GLU A 576 29.34 5.85 -14.16
N GLY A 577 28.07 5.77 -14.50
CA GLY A 577 27.51 6.23 -15.76
C GLY A 577 27.33 7.73 -15.75
N GLY A 578 28.06 8.39 -16.63
CA GLY A 578 28.12 9.83 -16.81
C GLY A 578 26.76 10.52 -16.94
N GLY A 579 26.68 11.72 -16.35
CA GLY A 579 25.57 12.63 -16.43
C GLY A 579 25.21 13.01 -17.88
N GLY A 580 23.97 12.79 -18.23
CA GLY A 580 23.30 13.37 -19.39
C GLY A 580 22.33 14.45 -18.93
N SER A 581 22.74 15.69 -19.06
CA SER A 581 21.90 16.88 -18.93
C SER A 581 20.89 16.91 -20.09
N GLY A 582 19.61 16.90 -19.78
CA GLY A 582 18.54 17.20 -20.74
C GLY A 582 17.67 18.35 -20.22
N PRO A 583 17.15 19.23 -21.07
CA PRO A 583 16.62 20.53 -20.68
C PRO A 583 15.14 20.48 -20.25
N SER A 584 14.80 21.55 -19.54
CA SER A 584 13.56 22.08 -18.97
C SER A 584 12.22 21.54 -19.51
#